data_8738137e365d2baba2d5027542d6d5fd
#
_entry.id   8738137e365d2baba2d5027542d6d5fd
#
_cell.length_a   1.000
_cell.length_b   1.000
_cell.length_c   1.000
_cell.angle_alpha   90.00
_cell.angle_beta   90.00
_cell.angle_gamma   90.00
#
_symmetry.space_group_name_H-M   'P 1'
#
loop_
_entity.id
_entity.type
_entity.pdbx_description
1 polymer ?
#
loop_
_entity_poly.entity_id
_entity_poly.type
_entity_poly.pdbx_seq_one_letter_code
_entity_poly.pdbx_strand_id
1 'polypeptide(L)'
;PRVVGPALADAITGFYAAYGILGALYEREKQHSTTGRRVEVSMFEAMTHFNLDAFTHLFSEGEVMGPYSRPSVSQSYVLPCADGKWIALHMSSPPKFWQGLAQAIEKPELFDDPRFADREARIEHQPELIELLSGLFRQRERAEWCRRLEALDVPYAPMYRTDEVPEDAQAQHLQLFVDAAHPAHPE
;
A
#
# COMPACT_ATOMS: atom_id res chain seq x y z
N PRO A 1 18.04 -5.75 -2.14
CA PRO A 1 17.06 -6.64 -1.51
C PRO A 1 16.88 -6.32 -0.03
N ARG A 2 15.65 -6.43 0.47
CA ARG A 2 15.34 -6.26 1.89
C ARG A 2 14.44 -7.42 2.35
N VAL A 3 14.64 -7.86 3.59
CA VAL A 3 13.74 -8.83 4.22
C VAL A 3 12.45 -8.11 4.62
N VAL A 4 11.32 -8.73 4.31
CA VAL A 4 9.98 -8.27 4.74
C VAL A 4 9.61 -9.04 5.99
N GLY A 5 9.15 -8.34 7.04
CA GLY A 5 8.83 -8.96 8.34
C GLY A 5 7.71 -10.01 8.29
N PRO A 6 6.53 -9.69 7.71
CA PRO A 6 5.42 -10.64 7.60
C PRO A 6 5.74 -11.80 6.65
N ALA A 7 5.18 -12.99 6.94
CA ALA A 7 5.30 -14.18 6.10
C ALA A 7 4.36 -14.08 4.86
N LEU A 8 4.69 -13.16 3.92
CA LEU A 8 3.83 -12.85 2.78
C LEU A 8 3.63 -14.06 1.87
N ALA A 9 4.71 -14.81 1.57
CA ALA A 9 4.63 -15.97 0.67
C ALA A 9 3.69 -17.04 1.24
N ASP A 10 3.75 -17.31 2.54
CA ASP A 10 2.90 -18.28 3.22
C ASP A 10 1.43 -17.84 3.18
N ALA A 11 1.16 -16.60 3.58
CA ALA A 11 -0.20 -16.05 3.61
C ALA A 11 -0.83 -16.01 2.21
N ILE A 12 -0.10 -15.54 1.21
CA ILE A 12 -0.57 -15.46 -0.17
C ILE A 12 -0.83 -16.87 -0.72
N THR A 13 0.06 -17.83 -0.48
CA THR A 13 -0.15 -19.22 -0.89
C THR A 13 -1.40 -19.81 -0.25
N GLY A 14 -1.65 -19.51 1.04
CA GLY A 14 -2.87 -19.89 1.74
C GLY A 14 -4.14 -19.35 1.08
N PHE A 15 -4.13 -18.08 0.65
CA PHE A 15 -5.25 -17.48 -0.10
C PHE A 15 -5.49 -18.19 -1.43
N TYR A 16 -4.44 -18.46 -2.21
CA TYR A 16 -4.57 -19.19 -3.47
C TYR A 16 -5.10 -20.63 -3.26
N ALA A 17 -4.63 -21.31 -2.22
CA ALA A 17 -5.14 -22.62 -1.86
C ALA A 17 -6.64 -22.58 -1.50
N ALA A 18 -7.06 -21.65 -0.65
CA ALA A 18 -8.46 -21.46 -0.30
C ALA A 18 -9.33 -21.16 -1.53
N TYR A 19 -8.86 -20.26 -2.41
CA TYR A 19 -9.54 -19.92 -3.65
C TYR A 19 -9.69 -21.14 -4.58
N GLY A 20 -8.62 -21.90 -4.76
CA GLY A 20 -8.64 -23.14 -5.56
C GLY A 20 -9.58 -24.20 -5.01
N ILE A 21 -9.60 -24.40 -3.69
CA ILE A 21 -10.50 -25.31 -3.00
C ILE A 21 -11.96 -24.90 -3.19
N LEU A 22 -12.29 -23.62 -3.00
CA LEU A 22 -13.64 -23.11 -3.23
C LEU A 22 -14.08 -23.30 -4.68
N GLY A 23 -13.19 -23.04 -5.65
CA GLY A 23 -13.46 -23.29 -7.07
C GLY A 23 -13.75 -24.76 -7.37
N ALA A 24 -12.98 -25.68 -6.80
CA ALA A 24 -13.17 -27.12 -6.97
C ALA A 24 -14.47 -27.60 -6.30
N LEU A 25 -14.82 -27.08 -5.14
CA LEU A 25 -16.08 -27.40 -4.47
C LEU A 25 -17.28 -26.89 -5.26
N TYR A 26 -17.21 -25.65 -5.75
CA TYR A 26 -18.27 -25.09 -6.60
C TYR A 26 -18.49 -25.89 -7.89
N GLU A 27 -17.39 -26.26 -8.58
CA GLU A 27 -17.46 -27.07 -9.78
C GLU A 27 -18.09 -28.45 -9.48
N ARG A 28 -17.69 -29.10 -8.40
CA ARG A 28 -18.24 -30.38 -7.96
C ARG A 28 -19.75 -30.28 -7.73
N GLU A 29 -20.20 -29.27 -7.02
CA GLU A 29 -21.62 -29.04 -6.74
C GLU A 29 -22.41 -28.78 -8.02
N LYS A 30 -21.90 -27.88 -8.89
CA LYS A 30 -22.56 -27.53 -10.15
C LYS A 30 -22.69 -28.73 -11.11
N GLN A 31 -21.73 -29.63 -11.11
CA GLN A 31 -21.71 -30.82 -11.97
C GLN A 31 -22.39 -32.04 -11.31
N HIS A 32 -22.90 -31.91 -10.09
CA HIS A 32 -23.41 -33.00 -9.27
C HIS A 32 -22.44 -34.19 -9.20
N SER A 33 -21.14 -33.92 -9.19
CA SER A 33 -20.10 -34.92 -9.18
C SER A 33 -19.89 -35.49 -7.77
N THR A 34 -19.73 -36.81 -7.68
CA THR A 34 -19.32 -37.48 -6.45
C THR A 34 -17.80 -37.65 -6.35
N THR A 35 -17.08 -37.29 -7.38
CA THR A 35 -15.62 -37.43 -7.45
C THR A 35 -14.94 -36.17 -6.91
N GLY A 36 -13.98 -36.34 -6.01
CA GLY A 36 -13.12 -35.26 -5.54
C GLY A 36 -12.10 -34.84 -6.60
N ARG A 37 -11.59 -33.62 -6.43
CA ARG A 37 -10.53 -33.07 -7.28
C ARG A 37 -9.33 -32.70 -6.44
N ARG A 38 -8.13 -32.99 -6.92
CA ARG A 38 -6.88 -32.54 -6.31
C ARG A 38 -6.63 -31.07 -6.72
N VAL A 39 -6.36 -30.24 -5.74
CA VAL A 39 -5.92 -28.84 -5.93
C VAL A 39 -4.46 -28.75 -5.50
N GLU A 40 -3.60 -28.25 -6.36
CA GLU A 40 -2.18 -28.04 -6.10
C GLU A 40 -1.87 -26.58 -6.24
N VAL A 41 -1.13 -26.02 -5.29
CA VAL A 41 -0.64 -24.65 -5.27
C VAL A 41 0.77 -24.66 -4.71
N SER A 42 1.69 -24.00 -5.40
CA SER A 42 3.04 -23.78 -4.90
C SER A 42 3.25 -22.33 -4.49
N MET A 43 4.16 -22.11 -3.53
CA MET A 43 4.58 -20.74 -3.15
C MET A 43 5.13 -19.99 -4.35
N PHE A 44 5.86 -20.67 -5.24
CA PHE A 44 6.45 -20.04 -6.40
C PHE A 44 5.41 -19.51 -7.37
N GLU A 45 4.37 -20.30 -7.69
CA GLU A 45 3.26 -19.88 -8.55
C GLU A 45 2.45 -18.76 -7.92
N ALA A 46 2.11 -18.89 -6.63
CA ALA A 46 1.34 -17.90 -5.90
C ALA A 46 2.06 -16.53 -5.87
N MET A 47 3.36 -16.53 -5.56
CA MET A 47 4.16 -15.29 -5.54
C MET A 47 4.43 -14.73 -6.93
N THR A 48 4.57 -15.57 -7.95
CA THR A 48 4.70 -15.12 -9.34
C THR A 48 3.43 -14.40 -9.79
N HIS A 49 2.27 -14.98 -9.52
CA HIS A 49 0.99 -14.34 -9.86
C HIS A 49 0.73 -13.07 -9.03
N PHE A 50 1.08 -13.07 -7.76
CA PHE A 50 0.96 -11.88 -6.91
C PHE A 50 1.81 -10.69 -7.43
N ASN A 51 2.96 -10.99 -8.05
CA ASN A 51 3.84 -9.99 -8.66
C ASN A 51 3.57 -9.77 -10.17
N LEU A 52 2.34 -10.00 -10.64
CA LEU A 52 1.97 -9.92 -12.06
C LEU A 52 2.34 -8.58 -12.70
N ASP A 53 2.20 -7.48 -11.98
CA ASP A 53 2.58 -6.13 -12.43
C ASP A 53 4.05 -6.08 -12.87
N ALA A 54 4.96 -6.59 -12.04
CA ALA A 54 6.40 -6.62 -12.36
C ALA A 54 6.71 -7.50 -13.59
N PHE A 55 6.04 -8.63 -13.74
CA PHE A 55 6.21 -9.49 -14.91
C PHE A 55 5.59 -8.88 -16.19
N THR A 56 4.50 -8.13 -16.06
CA THR A 56 3.92 -7.39 -17.18
C THR A 56 4.91 -6.36 -17.72
N HIS A 57 5.54 -5.56 -16.86
CA HIS A 57 6.58 -4.62 -17.27
C HIS A 57 7.78 -5.33 -17.92
N LEU A 58 8.23 -6.43 -17.32
CA LEU A 58 9.35 -7.20 -17.90
C LEU A 58 9.05 -7.69 -19.32
N PHE A 59 7.86 -8.27 -19.55
CA PHE A 59 7.53 -8.86 -20.84
C PHE A 59 7.08 -7.83 -21.89
N SER A 60 6.49 -6.72 -21.48
CA SER A 60 6.01 -5.67 -22.39
C SER A 60 7.08 -4.63 -22.73
N GLU A 61 7.94 -4.29 -21.78
CA GLU A 61 8.86 -3.17 -21.89
C GLU A 61 10.33 -3.56 -21.68
N GLY A 62 10.60 -4.79 -21.26
CA GLY A 62 11.94 -5.26 -20.91
C GLY A 62 12.45 -4.66 -19.59
N GLU A 63 11.59 -4.00 -18.81
CA GLU A 63 11.96 -3.35 -17.57
C GLU A 63 12.04 -4.35 -16.41
N VAL A 64 13.18 -4.38 -15.72
CA VAL A 64 13.31 -5.05 -14.43
C VAL A 64 12.96 -4.07 -13.32
N MET A 65 11.76 -4.16 -12.76
CA MET A 65 11.26 -3.24 -11.75
C MET A 65 12.14 -3.21 -10.49
N GLY A 66 12.52 -2.01 -10.09
CA GLY A 66 13.20 -1.71 -8.84
C GLY A 66 12.26 -1.18 -7.76
N PRO A 67 12.79 -0.84 -6.58
CA PRO A 67 11.95 -0.38 -5.46
C PRO A 67 11.23 0.95 -5.70
N TYR A 68 11.65 1.70 -6.70
CA TYR A 68 11.05 2.99 -7.06
C TYR A 68 10.29 3.00 -8.39
N SER A 69 10.34 1.93 -9.19
CA SER A 69 9.65 1.88 -10.50
C SER A 69 8.15 2.17 -10.34
N ARG A 70 7.45 1.38 -9.54
CA ARG A 70 6.02 1.61 -9.30
C ARG A 70 5.74 2.87 -8.47
N PRO A 71 6.45 3.15 -7.36
CA PRO A 71 6.25 4.38 -6.58
C PRO A 71 6.48 5.66 -7.37
N SER A 72 7.45 5.73 -8.29
CA SER A 72 7.68 6.93 -9.10
C SER A 72 6.49 7.22 -10.01
N VAL A 73 6.01 6.24 -10.75
CA VAL A 73 4.87 6.38 -11.66
C VAL A 73 3.58 6.73 -10.91
N SER A 74 3.33 6.10 -9.77
CA SER A 74 2.17 6.39 -8.91
C SER A 74 2.34 7.62 -8.03
N GLN A 75 3.53 8.25 -8.04
CA GLN A 75 3.88 9.36 -7.16
C GLN A 75 3.50 9.08 -5.71
N SER A 76 3.91 7.91 -5.24
CA SER A 76 3.69 7.46 -3.86
C SER A 76 4.90 7.85 -3.01
N TYR A 77 4.63 8.44 -1.86
CA TYR A 77 5.65 8.91 -0.92
C TYR A 77 5.38 8.33 0.46
N VAL A 78 6.44 7.96 1.17
CA VAL A 78 6.41 7.56 2.58
C VAL A 78 7.28 8.52 3.34
N LEU A 79 6.67 9.33 4.21
CA LEU A 79 7.28 10.51 4.80
C LEU A 79 7.30 10.41 6.33
N PRO A 80 8.43 10.73 6.98
CA PRO A 80 8.53 10.75 8.43
C PRO A 80 7.92 12.03 9.01
N CYS A 81 7.22 11.92 10.14
CA CYS A 81 6.64 13.02 10.88
C CYS A 81 7.46 13.37 12.14
N ALA A 82 7.17 14.51 12.77
CA ALA A 82 7.91 14.99 13.95
C ALA A 82 7.82 14.05 15.15
N ASP A 83 6.71 13.35 15.31
CA ASP A 83 6.43 12.38 16.38
C ASP A 83 7.05 10.99 16.17
N GLY A 84 7.94 10.84 15.16
CA GLY A 84 8.57 9.57 14.80
C GLY A 84 7.64 8.60 14.06
N LYS A 85 6.40 8.98 13.83
CA LYS A 85 5.43 8.23 13.01
C LYS A 85 5.61 8.53 11.53
N TRP A 86 4.89 7.80 10.70
CA TRP A 86 4.99 7.90 9.25
C TRP A 86 3.63 8.09 8.60
N ILE A 87 3.63 8.75 7.46
CA ILE A 87 2.44 8.95 6.63
C ILE A 87 2.76 8.57 5.17
N ALA A 88 1.81 7.95 4.50
CA ALA A 88 1.91 7.67 3.07
C ALA A 88 1.04 8.65 2.28
N LEU A 89 1.54 9.09 1.13
CA LEU A 89 0.80 9.88 0.15
C LEU A 89 0.68 9.10 -1.16
N HIS A 90 -0.41 9.31 -1.89
CA HIS A 90 -0.61 8.72 -3.21
C HIS A 90 -1.15 9.78 -4.17
N MET A 91 -0.25 10.32 -5.00
CA MET A 91 -0.49 11.52 -5.80
C MET A 91 -0.73 11.22 -7.29
N SER A 92 -1.14 9.98 -7.64
CA SER A 92 -1.10 9.44 -9.00
C SER A 92 -2.06 10.08 -10.01
N SER A 93 -2.93 10.98 -9.60
CA SER A 93 -3.93 11.51 -10.51
C SER A 93 -4.03 13.04 -10.53
N PRO A 94 -5.18 13.67 -10.38
CA PRO A 94 -5.35 14.98 -11.00
C PRO A 94 -4.44 16.04 -10.39
N PRO A 95 -4.11 17.10 -11.17
CA PRO A 95 -3.29 18.23 -10.69
C PRO A 95 -3.75 18.81 -9.34
N LYS A 96 -5.04 18.67 -9.00
CA LYS A 96 -5.58 19.15 -7.72
C LYS A 96 -4.87 18.57 -6.50
N PHE A 97 -4.39 17.33 -6.57
CA PHE A 97 -3.70 16.70 -5.42
C PHE A 97 -2.33 17.35 -5.19
N TRP A 98 -1.60 17.65 -6.26
CA TRP A 98 -0.35 18.37 -6.16
C TRP A 98 -0.55 19.79 -5.63
N GLN A 99 -1.58 20.50 -6.11
CA GLN A 99 -1.96 21.81 -5.58
C GLN A 99 -2.32 21.75 -4.11
N GLY A 100 -3.16 20.78 -3.73
CA GLY A 100 -3.55 20.57 -2.34
C GLY A 100 -2.34 20.26 -1.44
N LEU A 101 -1.41 19.43 -1.90
CA LEU A 101 -0.18 19.13 -1.16
C LEU A 101 0.68 20.39 -0.99
N ALA A 102 0.91 21.17 -2.06
CA ALA A 102 1.69 22.40 -1.98
C ALA A 102 1.08 23.41 -0.98
N GLN A 103 -0.25 23.49 -0.91
CA GLN A 103 -0.95 24.29 0.08
C GLN A 103 -0.82 23.69 1.50
N ALA A 104 -0.99 22.37 1.66
CA ALA A 104 -0.89 21.71 2.96
C ALA A 104 0.48 21.91 3.63
N ILE A 105 1.54 21.88 2.82
CA ILE A 105 2.92 22.09 3.27
C ILE A 105 3.33 23.56 3.32
N GLU A 106 2.42 24.48 3.00
CA GLU A 106 2.67 25.93 2.98
C GLU A 106 3.80 26.34 2.01
N LYS A 107 3.88 25.66 0.86
CA LYS A 107 4.87 25.87 -0.19
C LYS A 107 4.21 25.97 -1.58
N PRO A 108 3.30 26.95 -1.79
CA PRO A 108 2.60 27.07 -3.06
C PRO A 108 3.58 27.33 -4.25
N GLU A 109 4.76 27.88 -4.00
CA GLU A 109 5.80 28.10 -4.99
C GLU A 109 6.31 26.79 -5.64
N LEU A 110 6.14 25.64 -5.01
CA LEU A 110 6.52 24.33 -5.59
C LEU A 110 5.64 23.95 -6.79
N PHE A 111 4.49 24.60 -6.93
CA PHE A 111 3.61 24.39 -8.07
C PHE A 111 4.23 24.92 -9.37
N ASP A 112 5.00 26.00 -9.28
CA ASP A 112 5.67 26.64 -10.40
C ASP A 112 7.16 26.26 -10.51
N ASP A 113 7.68 25.42 -9.61
CA ASP A 113 9.06 24.93 -9.68
C ASP A 113 9.21 23.99 -10.88
N PRO A 114 10.10 24.29 -11.85
CA PRO A 114 10.27 23.47 -13.06
C PRO A 114 10.56 21.98 -12.79
N ARG A 115 11.17 21.67 -11.63
CA ARG A 115 11.46 20.29 -11.23
C ARG A 115 10.21 19.51 -10.81
N PHE A 116 9.11 20.22 -10.43
CA PHE A 116 7.93 19.61 -9.84
C PHE A 116 6.61 20.08 -10.47
N ALA A 117 6.67 20.97 -11.46
CA ALA A 117 5.50 21.62 -12.03
C ALA A 117 4.52 20.63 -12.69
N ASP A 118 5.04 19.65 -13.39
CA ASP A 118 4.24 18.62 -14.03
C ASP A 118 4.57 17.20 -13.51
N ARG A 119 3.82 16.20 -13.96
CA ARG A 119 3.96 14.83 -13.52
C ARG A 119 5.29 14.21 -13.93
N GLU A 120 5.72 14.47 -15.15
CA GLU A 120 6.94 13.91 -15.73
C GLU A 120 8.16 14.47 -14.98
N ALA A 121 8.20 15.76 -14.73
CA ALA A 121 9.26 16.40 -13.95
C ALA A 121 9.33 15.82 -12.52
N ARG A 122 8.18 15.58 -11.86
CA ARG A 122 8.15 14.96 -10.52
C ARG A 122 8.62 13.50 -10.52
N ILE A 123 8.42 12.75 -11.60
CA ILE A 123 8.94 11.40 -11.75
C ILE A 123 10.46 11.44 -11.90
N GLU A 124 10.97 12.33 -12.75
CA GLU A 124 12.40 12.48 -12.99
C GLU A 124 13.14 12.95 -11.73
N HIS A 125 12.57 13.90 -11.00
CA HIS A 125 13.14 14.48 -9.78
C HIS A 125 12.59 13.85 -8.49
N GLN A 126 12.07 12.63 -8.55
CA GLN A 126 11.44 11.98 -7.38
C GLN A 126 12.34 11.90 -6.14
N PRO A 127 13.63 11.55 -6.22
CA PRO A 127 14.51 11.52 -5.04
C PRO A 127 14.63 12.88 -4.36
N GLU A 128 14.77 13.96 -5.14
CA GLU A 128 14.85 15.34 -4.61
C GLU A 128 13.53 15.74 -3.93
N LEU A 129 12.41 15.38 -4.54
CA LEU A 129 11.09 15.66 -3.99
C LEU A 129 10.86 14.91 -2.68
N ILE A 130 11.27 13.64 -2.60
CA ILE A 130 11.20 12.85 -1.36
C ILE A 130 12.01 13.50 -0.23
N GLU A 131 13.20 13.97 -0.52
CA GLU A 131 14.07 14.63 0.47
C GLU A 131 13.44 15.94 0.96
N LEU A 132 12.97 16.78 0.03
CA LEU A 132 12.28 18.04 0.35
C LEU A 132 11.03 17.80 1.21
N LEU A 133 10.14 16.92 0.76
CA LEU A 133 8.92 16.58 1.51
C LEU A 133 9.25 15.97 2.89
N SER A 134 10.25 15.09 2.97
CA SER A 134 10.68 14.51 4.24
C SER A 134 11.15 15.56 5.22
N GLY A 135 11.87 16.60 4.76
CA GLY A 135 12.30 17.72 5.59
C GLY A 135 11.11 18.54 6.13
N LEU A 136 10.09 18.77 5.31
CA LEU A 136 8.89 19.51 5.69
C LEU A 136 7.98 18.69 6.63
N PHE A 137 7.78 17.40 6.33
CA PHE A 137 6.90 16.55 7.15
C PHE A 137 7.44 16.30 8.56
N ARG A 138 8.75 16.31 8.76
CA ARG A 138 9.38 16.26 10.11
C ARG A 138 9.09 17.47 10.99
N GLN A 139 8.47 18.52 10.49
CA GLN A 139 8.17 19.73 11.26
C GLN A 139 6.85 19.66 12.05
N ARG A 140 6.00 18.67 11.76
CA ARG A 140 4.68 18.50 12.40
C ARG A 140 4.40 17.04 12.69
N GLU A 141 3.54 16.80 13.68
CA GLU A 141 3.07 15.46 14.04
C GLU A 141 2.17 14.86 12.96
N ARG A 142 2.12 13.52 12.88
CA ARG A 142 1.29 12.79 11.93
C ARG A 142 -0.18 13.23 11.98
N ALA A 143 -0.75 13.39 13.17
CA ALA A 143 -2.14 13.79 13.33
C ALA A 143 -2.44 15.18 12.75
N GLU A 144 -1.50 16.11 12.84
CA GLU A 144 -1.64 17.43 12.22
C GLU A 144 -1.61 17.32 10.68
N TRP A 145 -0.67 16.53 10.14
CA TRP A 145 -0.61 16.30 8.69
C TRP A 145 -1.88 15.66 8.16
N CYS A 146 -2.44 14.65 8.85
CA CYS A 146 -3.70 14.02 8.46
C CYS A 146 -4.81 15.06 8.33
N ARG A 147 -4.98 15.93 9.33
CA ARG A 147 -6.02 16.99 9.29
C ARG A 147 -5.82 17.99 8.14
N ARG A 148 -4.58 18.39 7.86
CA ARG A 148 -4.25 19.33 6.78
C ARG A 148 -4.51 18.74 5.41
N LEU A 149 -4.10 17.50 5.19
CA LEU A 149 -4.27 16.78 3.93
C LEU A 149 -5.74 16.48 3.65
N GLU A 150 -6.48 16.06 4.68
CA GLU A 150 -7.92 15.82 4.60
C GLU A 150 -8.69 17.10 4.21
N ALA A 151 -8.38 18.23 4.85
CA ALA A 151 -9.03 19.51 4.57
C ALA A 151 -8.84 19.99 3.11
N LEU A 152 -7.81 19.50 2.42
CA LEU A 152 -7.47 19.85 1.04
C LEU A 152 -7.69 18.71 0.05
N ASP A 153 -8.38 17.66 0.47
CA ASP A 153 -8.70 16.47 -0.35
C ASP A 153 -7.46 15.84 -1.00
N VAL A 154 -6.35 15.81 -0.25
CA VAL A 154 -5.10 15.15 -0.67
C VAL A 154 -5.12 13.70 -0.22
N PRO A 155 -4.91 12.71 -1.11
CA PRO A 155 -4.90 11.30 -0.73
C PRO A 155 -3.73 10.96 0.18
N TYR A 156 -4.04 10.48 1.37
CA TYR A 156 -3.06 10.06 2.38
C TYR A 156 -3.54 8.83 3.15
N ALA A 157 -2.61 8.18 3.81
CA ALA A 157 -2.90 7.18 4.83
C ALA A 157 -1.88 7.28 5.97
N PRO A 158 -2.30 7.30 7.25
CA PRO A 158 -1.39 7.11 8.35
C PRO A 158 -0.76 5.72 8.26
N MET A 159 0.56 5.64 8.39
CA MET A 159 1.23 4.34 8.47
C MET A 159 1.22 3.87 9.92
N TYR A 160 0.56 2.76 10.16
CA TYR A 160 0.44 2.18 11.49
C TYR A 160 1.49 1.10 11.74
N ARG A 161 2.00 1.07 12.94
CA ARG A 161 2.62 -0.11 13.50
C ARG A 161 1.54 -1.12 13.86
N THR A 162 1.89 -2.38 13.99
CA THR A 162 0.92 -3.44 14.30
C THR A 162 0.15 -3.19 15.60
N ASP A 163 0.81 -2.57 16.59
CA ASP A 163 0.23 -2.22 17.89
C ASP A 163 -0.70 -0.98 17.83
N GLU A 164 -0.67 -0.20 16.76
CA GLU A 164 -1.57 0.95 16.57
C GLU A 164 -2.89 0.55 15.86
N VAL A 165 -2.89 -0.54 15.10
CA VAL A 165 -4.06 -0.93 14.27
C VAL A 165 -5.32 -1.24 15.11
N PRO A 166 -5.25 -1.93 16.26
CA PRO A 166 -6.44 -2.19 17.07
C PRO A 166 -7.11 -0.92 17.61
N GLU A 167 -6.36 0.17 17.79
CA GLU A 167 -6.86 1.45 18.28
C GLU A 167 -7.42 2.36 17.17
N ASP A 168 -7.26 1.97 15.91
CA ASP A 168 -7.77 2.73 14.78
C ASP A 168 -9.30 2.69 14.72
N ALA A 169 -9.93 3.84 14.52
CA ALA A 169 -11.38 3.97 14.51
C ALA A 169 -12.06 3.11 13.43
N GLN A 170 -11.42 2.96 12.26
CA GLN A 170 -11.95 2.13 11.17
C GLN A 170 -11.79 0.64 11.51
N ALA A 171 -10.67 0.24 12.11
CA ALA A 171 -10.47 -1.13 12.55
C ALA A 171 -11.49 -1.54 13.62
N GLN A 172 -11.80 -0.64 14.55
CA GLN A 172 -12.85 -0.83 15.56
C GLN A 172 -14.24 -0.90 14.94
N HIS A 173 -14.56 0.02 14.02
CA HIS A 173 -15.84 0.02 13.29
C HIS A 173 -16.06 -1.28 12.52
N LEU A 174 -15.02 -1.78 11.88
CA LEU A 174 -15.06 -3.05 11.12
C LEU A 174 -14.99 -4.29 12.02
N GLN A 175 -14.78 -4.12 13.33
CA GLN A 175 -14.61 -5.23 14.27
C GLN A 175 -13.54 -6.24 13.81
N LEU A 176 -12.38 -5.72 13.35
CA LEU A 176 -11.31 -6.57 12.81
C LEU A 176 -10.69 -7.48 13.87
N PHE A 177 -10.76 -7.07 15.13
CA PHE A 177 -10.26 -7.81 16.27
C PHE A 177 -11.43 -8.12 17.21
N VAL A 178 -11.56 -9.37 17.56
CA VAL A 178 -12.61 -9.83 18.50
C VAL A 178 -11.97 -10.73 19.54
N ASP A 179 -12.45 -10.61 20.77
CA ASP A 179 -12.05 -11.54 21.83
C ASP A 179 -12.61 -12.93 21.53
N ALA A 180 -11.72 -13.91 21.48
CA ALA A 180 -12.10 -15.28 21.27
C ALA A 180 -11.85 -16.09 22.56
N ALA A 181 -12.90 -16.68 23.12
CA ALA A 181 -12.75 -17.61 24.24
C ALA A 181 -11.92 -18.82 23.80
N HIS A 182 -10.80 -19.05 24.48
CA HIS A 182 -9.94 -20.20 24.21
C HIS A 182 -9.89 -21.10 25.45
N PRO A 183 -10.10 -22.44 25.33
CA PRO A 183 -10.15 -23.32 26.49
C PRO A 183 -8.91 -23.30 27.39
N ALA A 184 -7.74 -23.02 26.85
CA ALA A 184 -6.49 -22.89 27.60
C ALA A 184 -6.22 -21.47 28.12
N HIS A 185 -7.01 -20.46 27.71
CA HIS A 185 -6.88 -19.06 28.10
C HIS A 185 -8.30 -18.49 28.27
N PRO A 186 -8.98 -18.81 29.35
CA PRO A 186 -10.40 -18.44 29.54
C PRO A 186 -10.64 -17.00 29.99
N GLU A 187 -9.59 -16.16 30.10
CA GLU A 187 -9.70 -14.76 30.51
C GLU A 187 -9.87 -13.80 29.33
#